data_f78a7cf5b1bd47f76fbeac932695f610
#
_entry.id   f78a7cf5b1bd47f76fbeac932695f610
#
_cell.length_a   1.000
_cell.length_b   1.000
_cell.length_c   1.000
_cell.angle_alpha   90.00
_cell.angle_beta   90.00
_cell.angle_gamma   90.00
#
_symmetry.space_group_name_H-M   'P 1'
#
loop_
_entity.id
_entity.type
_entity.pdbx_description
1 polymer ?
#
loop_
_entity_poly.entity_id
_entity_poly.type
_entity_poly.pdbx_seq_one_letter_code
_entity_poly.pdbx_strand_id
1 'polypeptide(L)'
;MKVVILAGGLGTRISEETVDKPKPMVLIDDKPILWHIMNIYALQGFADFVVATGYKGEVISEWVSTLKSPWNITPVDTGLDTQTGGRIKKCMDLYPGEKILATYGDGIGNINVKKLMKFHESHGKLATLTAVRPPARFGYLDMKNGQVIHFGEKNQSDAGWINGGYFVLEPKVSSYIHAISEPFEIGALPRLTNESELMAYEHSGFWQPMDTLREKHDLEELAREGNPPWLREI
;
A
#
# COMPACT_ATOMS: atom_id res chain seq x y z
N MET A 1 6.82 -14.11 9.23
CA MET A 1 5.67 -13.20 9.21
C MET A 1 5.30 -12.95 7.76
N LYS A 2 4.03 -13.09 7.41
CA LYS A 2 3.54 -12.90 6.05
C LYS A 2 3.32 -11.42 5.74
N VAL A 3 3.66 -11.03 4.52
CA VAL A 3 3.33 -9.72 3.95
C VAL A 3 2.26 -9.93 2.87
N VAL A 4 1.04 -9.50 3.14
CA VAL A 4 -0.07 -9.58 2.20
C VAL A 4 -0.07 -8.33 1.32
N ILE A 5 0.03 -8.51 0.00
CA ILE A 5 0.02 -7.41 -0.97
C ILE A 5 -1.27 -7.48 -1.78
N LEU A 6 -2.08 -6.41 -1.74
CA LEU A 6 -3.36 -6.34 -2.45
C LEU A 6 -3.14 -5.99 -3.93
N ALA A 7 -3.29 -6.96 -4.80
CA ALA A 7 -2.93 -6.88 -6.21
C ALA A 7 -4.08 -7.27 -7.18
N GLY A 8 -5.33 -7.23 -6.69
CA GLY A 8 -6.47 -7.75 -7.47
C GLY A 8 -7.41 -6.69 -8.05
N GLY A 9 -7.10 -5.40 -7.92
CA GLY A 9 -7.93 -4.30 -8.43
C GLY A 9 -7.84 -4.11 -9.95
N LEU A 10 -8.89 -3.51 -10.55
CA LEU A 10 -9.01 -3.28 -12.00
C LEU A 10 -8.02 -2.22 -12.55
N GLY A 11 -7.52 -1.30 -11.72
CA GLY A 11 -6.58 -0.27 -12.15
C GLY A 11 -7.14 0.77 -13.12
N THR A 12 -8.44 1.07 -13.07
CA THR A 12 -9.16 1.88 -14.06
C THR A 12 -8.67 3.34 -14.19
N ARG A 13 -7.99 3.87 -13.16
CA ARG A 13 -7.44 5.24 -13.18
C ARG A 13 -6.16 5.39 -14.00
N ILE A 14 -5.55 4.28 -14.40
CA ILE A 14 -4.35 4.20 -15.24
C ILE A 14 -4.60 3.17 -16.36
N SER A 15 -5.76 3.27 -16.99
CA SER A 15 -6.26 2.29 -17.96
C SER A 15 -5.34 2.07 -19.15
N GLU A 16 -4.57 3.07 -19.57
CA GLU A 16 -3.60 2.99 -20.66
C GLU A 16 -2.49 1.96 -20.40
N GLU A 17 -2.15 1.76 -19.13
CA GLU A 17 -1.12 0.81 -18.70
C GLU A 17 -1.69 -0.55 -18.26
N THR A 18 -3.02 -0.64 -18.05
CA THR A 18 -3.65 -1.83 -17.45
C THR A 18 -4.52 -2.62 -18.43
N VAL A 19 -4.43 -2.34 -19.74
CA VAL A 19 -5.12 -3.11 -20.78
C VAL A 19 -4.69 -4.58 -20.78
N ASP A 20 -3.39 -4.86 -20.68
CA ASP A 20 -2.83 -6.20 -20.81
C ASP A 20 -2.29 -6.80 -19.50
N LYS A 21 -2.17 -5.99 -18.45
CA LYS A 21 -1.61 -6.39 -17.15
C LYS A 21 -2.33 -5.71 -15.99
N PRO A 22 -2.34 -6.31 -14.78
CA PRO A 22 -2.89 -5.63 -13.62
C PRO A 22 -1.96 -4.51 -13.16
N LYS A 23 -2.50 -3.49 -12.48
CA LYS A 23 -1.77 -2.31 -12.02
C LYS A 23 -0.45 -2.62 -11.29
N PRO A 24 -0.37 -3.63 -10.38
CA PRO A 24 0.88 -3.99 -9.73
C PRO A 24 1.99 -4.46 -10.67
N MET A 25 1.66 -4.81 -11.92
CA MET A 25 2.62 -5.21 -12.96
C MET A 25 3.03 -4.06 -13.89
N VAL A 26 2.57 -2.85 -13.65
CA VAL A 26 3.06 -1.66 -14.37
C VAL A 26 4.51 -1.41 -13.96
N LEU A 27 5.37 -1.17 -14.95
CA LEU A 27 6.79 -0.99 -14.72
C LEU A 27 7.10 0.41 -14.21
N ILE A 28 8.02 0.46 -13.26
CA ILE A 28 8.77 1.65 -12.88
C ILE A 28 10.21 1.31 -13.19
N ASP A 29 10.81 2.03 -14.17
CA ASP A 29 12.06 1.65 -14.80
C ASP A 29 11.94 0.24 -15.43
N ASP A 30 12.71 -0.75 -15.04
CA ASP A 30 12.68 -2.11 -15.60
C ASP A 30 11.94 -3.13 -14.72
N LYS A 31 11.32 -2.71 -13.59
CA LYS A 31 10.68 -3.58 -12.61
C LYS A 31 9.20 -3.23 -12.39
N PRO A 32 8.31 -4.23 -12.20
CA PRO A 32 6.95 -3.95 -11.75
C PRO A 32 6.92 -3.20 -10.41
N ILE A 33 5.92 -2.31 -10.20
CA ILE A 33 5.78 -1.66 -8.89
C ILE A 33 5.63 -2.69 -7.77
N LEU A 34 5.04 -3.84 -8.03
CA LEU A 34 4.97 -4.98 -7.10
C LEU A 34 6.36 -5.42 -6.63
N TRP A 35 7.34 -5.47 -7.53
CA TRP A 35 8.72 -5.80 -7.18
C TRP A 35 9.32 -4.77 -6.22
N HIS A 36 9.12 -3.47 -6.49
CA HIS A 36 9.63 -2.41 -5.63
C HIS A 36 9.02 -2.48 -4.23
N ILE A 37 7.72 -2.73 -4.13
CA ILE A 37 7.04 -2.92 -2.85
C ILE A 37 7.64 -4.10 -2.09
N MET A 38 7.77 -5.28 -2.72
CA MET A 38 8.38 -6.44 -2.09
C MET A 38 9.82 -6.19 -1.66
N ASN A 39 10.61 -5.47 -2.48
CA ASN A 39 12.00 -5.16 -2.17
C ASN A 39 12.14 -4.28 -0.92
N ILE A 40 11.24 -3.31 -0.70
CA ILE A 40 11.19 -2.48 0.51
C ILE A 40 11.04 -3.36 1.77
N TYR A 41 10.17 -4.34 1.73
CA TYR A 41 9.98 -5.29 2.83
C TYR A 41 11.18 -6.25 2.98
N ALA A 42 11.67 -6.79 1.87
CA ALA A 42 12.75 -7.77 1.86
C ALA A 42 14.07 -7.20 2.41
N LEU A 43 14.41 -5.95 2.09
CA LEU A 43 15.58 -5.26 2.64
C LEU A 43 15.51 -5.10 4.16
N GLN A 44 14.32 -5.16 4.74
CA GLN A 44 14.09 -5.10 6.17
C GLN A 44 13.94 -6.50 6.83
N GLY A 45 14.11 -7.58 6.04
CA GLY A 45 14.06 -8.96 6.51
C GLY A 45 12.70 -9.64 6.40
N PHE A 46 11.73 -9.04 5.69
CA PHE A 46 10.40 -9.60 5.44
C PHE A 46 10.33 -10.08 3.98
N ALA A 47 10.58 -11.36 3.75
CA ALA A 47 10.69 -11.93 2.40
C ALA A 47 9.66 -13.05 2.12
N ASP A 48 8.56 -13.09 2.87
CA ASP A 48 7.50 -14.08 2.76
C ASP A 48 6.20 -13.37 2.36
N PHE A 49 5.88 -13.39 1.06
CA PHE A 49 4.83 -12.60 0.45
C PHE A 49 3.63 -13.45 0.06
N VAL A 50 2.44 -12.94 0.34
CA VAL A 50 1.16 -13.43 -0.16
C VAL A 50 0.56 -12.37 -1.05
N VAL A 51 0.50 -12.61 -2.35
CA VAL A 51 -0.01 -11.65 -3.32
C VAL A 51 -1.48 -11.96 -3.61
N ALA A 52 -2.37 -11.14 -3.06
CA ALA A 52 -3.82 -11.30 -3.24
C ALA A 52 -4.25 -10.80 -4.63
N THR A 53 -4.33 -11.73 -5.57
CA THR A 53 -4.66 -11.46 -6.98
C THR A 53 -6.17 -11.42 -7.24
N GLY A 54 -6.56 -11.01 -8.43
CA GLY A 54 -7.91 -10.95 -8.95
C GLY A 54 -7.87 -10.62 -10.44
N TYR A 55 -8.10 -9.36 -10.82
CA TYR A 55 -8.00 -8.96 -12.21
C TYR A 55 -6.62 -9.30 -12.79
N LYS A 56 -6.60 -10.11 -13.88
CA LYS A 56 -5.37 -10.56 -14.56
C LYS A 56 -4.31 -11.15 -13.60
N GLY A 57 -4.77 -11.91 -12.61
CA GLY A 57 -3.89 -12.57 -11.64
C GLY A 57 -2.93 -13.57 -12.25
N GLU A 58 -3.26 -14.15 -13.41
CA GLU A 58 -2.40 -15.02 -14.20
C GLU A 58 -1.08 -14.35 -14.61
N VAL A 59 -1.10 -13.06 -14.95
CA VAL A 59 0.11 -12.28 -15.31
C VAL A 59 1.07 -12.20 -14.11
N ILE A 60 0.54 -12.01 -12.90
CA ILE A 60 1.35 -12.00 -11.67
C ILE A 60 1.92 -13.40 -11.40
N SER A 61 1.09 -14.45 -11.54
CA SER A 61 1.51 -15.83 -11.29
C SER A 61 2.60 -16.28 -12.27
N GLU A 62 2.47 -15.93 -13.54
CA GLU A 62 3.48 -16.19 -14.56
C GLU A 62 4.79 -15.45 -14.25
N TRP A 63 4.72 -14.16 -13.94
CA TRP A 63 5.90 -13.38 -13.56
C TRP A 63 6.60 -13.96 -12.33
N VAL A 64 5.86 -14.34 -11.28
CA VAL A 64 6.41 -14.97 -10.07
C VAL A 64 7.14 -16.27 -10.43
N SER A 65 6.60 -17.10 -11.35
CA SER A 65 7.22 -18.35 -11.75
C SER A 65 8.58 -18.18 -12.45
N THR A 66 8.80 -17.03 -13.09
CA THR A 66 10.05 -16.69 -13.80
C THR A 66 11.02 -15.87 -12.95
N LEU A 67 10.56 -15.31 -11.83
CA LEU A 67 11.34 -14.44 -11.00
C LEU A 67 12.45 -15.21 -10.23
N LYS A 68 13.69 -14.87 -10.51
CA LYS A 68 14.84 -15.38 -9.74
C LYS A 68 15.08 -14.47 -8.54
N SER A 69 14.52 -14.82 -7.40
CA SER A 69 14.71 -14.08 -6.15
C SER A 69 14.79 -15.04 -4.95
N PRO A 70 15.36 -14.62 -3.81
CA PRO A 70 15.35 -15.41 -2.58
C PRO A 70 14.01 -15.30 -1.81
N TRP A 71 13.02 -14.61 -2.39
CA TRP A 71 11.74 -14.36 -1.73
C TRP A 71 10.78 -15.54 -1.89
N ASN A 72 10.03 -15.85 -0.84
CA ASN A 72 8.92 -16.78 -0.91
C ASN A 72 7.66 -16.01 -1.31
N ILE A 73 7.15 -16.24 -2.52
CA ILE A 73 6.01 -15.50 -3.07
C ILE A 73 4.89 -16.49 -3.40
N THR A 74 3.74 -16.29 -2.79
CA THR A 74 2.54 -17.10 -3.01
C THR A 74 1.42 -16.23 -3.59
N PRO A 75 1.17 -16.28 -4.92
CA PRO A 75 -0.02 -15.69 -5.49
C PRO A 75 -1.27 -16.44 -5.01
N VAL A 76 -2.29 -15.70 -4.59
CA VAL A 76 -3.57 -16.25 -4.13
C VAL A 76 -4.68 -15.57 -4.90
N ASP A 77 -5.41 -16.33 -5.71
CA ASP A 77 -6.60 -15.81 -6.37
C ASP A 77 -7.70 -15.55 -5.34
N THR A 78 -7.99 -14.31 -5.13
CA THR A 78 -9.03 -13.87 -4.20
C THR A 78 -10.36 -13.58 -4.88
N GLY A 79 -10.42 -13.71 -6.22
CA GLY A 79 -11.60 -13.47 -7.04
C GLY A 79 -11.74 -12.01 -7.50
N LEU A 80 -12.37 -11.85 -8.68
CA LEU A 80 -12.50 -10.57 -9.36
C LEU A 80 -13.33 -9.55 -8.54
N ASP A 81 -14.49 -9.99 -8.03
CA ASP A 81 -15.46 -9.14 -7.34
C ASP A 81 -15.14 -8.92 -5.85
N THR A 82 -14.01 -9.45 -5.39
CA THR A 82 -13.58 -9.30 -3.99
C THR A 82 -12.96 -7.92 -3.79
N GLN A 83 -13.42 -7.20 -2.77
CA GLN A 83 -12.89 -5.89 -2.38
C GLN A 83 -11.68 -6.01 -1.42
N THR A 84 -11.04 -4.88 -1.10
CA THR A 84 -9.81 -4.83 -0.28
C THR A 84 -9.95 -5.59 1.04
N GLY A 85 -11.05 -5.40 1.78
CA GLY A 85 -11.34 -6.14 3.01
C GLY A 85 -11.44 -7.65 2.77
N GLY A 86 -12.21 -8.06 1.76
CA GLY A 86 -12.37 -9.46 1.43
C GLY A 86 -11.06 -10.16 1.04
N ARG A 87 -10.15 -9.45 0.34
CA ARG A 87 -8.82 -9.99 0.00
C ARG A 87 -7.95 -10.19 1.23
N ILE A 88 -7.93 -9.20 2.14
CA ILE A 88 -7.25 -9.32 3.43
C ILE A 88 -7.80 -10.53 4.19
N LYS A 89 -9.13 -10.65 4.33
CA LYS A 89 -9.76 -11.75 5.04
C LYS A 89 -9.38 -13.12 4.45
N LYS A 90 -9.50 -13.29 3.13
CA LYS A 90 -9.13 -14.56 2.47
C LYS A 90 -7.67 -14.94 2.72
N CYS A 91 -6.76 -13.96 2.71
CA CYS A 91 -5.36 -14.21 3.01
C CYS A 91 -5.14 -14.55 4.49
N MET A 92 -5.82 -13.87 5.43
CA MET A 92 -5.74 -14.18 6.86
C MET A 92 -6.29 -15.57 7.17
N ASP A 93 -7.36 -15.99 6.50
CA ASP A 93 -7.99 -17.30 6.69
C ASP A 93 -7.06 -18.47 6.24
N LEU A 94 -6.07 -18.21 5.38
CA LEU A 94 -5.04 -19.19 5.03
C LEU A 94 -3.96 -19.36 6.12
N TYR A 95 -3.83 -18.38 7.02
CA TYR A 95 -2.83 -18.36 8.09
C TYR A 95 -3.51 -18.04 9.43
N PRO A 96 -4.39 -18.91 9.93
CA PRO A 96 -5.19 -18.66 11.11
C PRO A 96 -4.30 -18.48 12.35
N GLY A 97 -4.58 -17.43 13.12
CA GLY A 97 -3.82 -17.11 14.32
C GLY A 97 -2.50 -16.35 14.08
N GLU A 98 -2.14 -16.07 12.83
CA GLU A 98 -0.94 -15.30 12.53
C GLU A 98 -1.25 -13.78 12.40
N LYS A 99 -0.42 -12.95 13.03
CA LYS A 99 -0.31 -11.53 12.74
C LYS A 99 0.30 -11.37 11.34
N ILE A 100 -0.26 -10.47 10.54
CA ILE A 100 0.22 -10.18 9.20
C ILE A 100 0.62 -8.71 9.03
N LEU A 101 1.53 -8.47 8.11
CA LEU A 101 1.70 -7.18 7.46
C LEU A 101 0.80 -7.14 6.22
N ALA A 102 0.15 -6.02 5.95
CA ALA A 102 -0.63 -5.86 4.71
C ALA A 102 -0.28 -4.53 4.04
N THR A 103 -0.33 -4.51 2.70
CA THR A 103 -0.10 -3.28 1.93
C THR A 103 -0.87 -3.28 0.62
N TYR A 104 -1.14 -2.09 0.10
CA TYR A 104 -1.65 -1.95 -1.27
C TYR A 104 -0.55 -2.25 -2.29
N GLY A 105 -0.95 -2.67 -3.49
CA GLY A 105 -0.05 -3.05 -4.58
C GLY A 105 0.32 -1.89 -5.51
N ASP A 106 0.13 -0.64 -5.10
CA ASP A 106 0.25 0.54 -5.95
C ASP A 106 0.81 1.79 -5.26
N GLY A 107 1.25 1.68 -4.01
CA GLY A 107 1.87 2.77 -3.25
C GLY A 107 3.27 2.40 -2.78
N ILE A 108 4.23 3.30 -2.97
CA ILE A 108 5.64 3.13 -2.59
C ILE A 108 6.01 4.18 -1.55
N GLY A 109 6.76 3.75 -0.51
CA GLY A 109 7.27 4.67 0.51
C GLY A 109 8.48 4.09 1.23
N ASN A 110 9.34 4.94 1.79
CA ASN A 110 10.47 4.52 2.62
C ASN A 110 10.01 4.19 4.06
N ILE A 111 8.94 3.40 4.14
CA ILE A 111 8.36 3.02 5.43
C ILE A 111 9.31 2.08 6.18
N ASN A 112 9.72 2.49 7.38
CA ASN A 112 10.47 1.61 8.27
C ASN A 112 9.53 0.61 8.93
N VAL A 113 9.41 -0.57 8.32
CA VAL A 113 8.49 -1.64 8.75
C VAL A 113 8.83 -2.14 10.16
N LYS A 114 10.11 -2.16 10.53
CA LYS A 114 10.54 -2.56 11.89
C LYS A 114 10.07 -1.56 12.95
N LYS A 115 10.14 -0.26 12.66
CA LYS A 115 9.61 0.77 13.55
C LYS A 115 8.07 0.72 13.62
N LEU A 116 7.41 0.51 12.49
CA LEU A 116 5.96 0.33 12.43
C LEU A 116 5.52 -0.86 13.30
N MET A 117 6.20 -1.99 13.22
CA MET A 117 5.91 -3.17 14.06
C MET A 117 6.16 -2.89 15.54
N LYS A 118 7.29 -2.25 15.87
CA LYS A 118 7.59 -1.88 17.26
C LYS A 118 6.52 -0.93 17.85
N PHE A 119 6.04 0.01 17.04
CA PHE A 119 4.92 0.88 17.42
C PHE A 119 3.65 0.07 17.67
N HIS A 120 3.31 -0.85 16.75
CA HIS A 120 2.17 -1.75 16.90
C HIS A 120 2.23 -2.57 18.21
N GLU A 121 3.38 -3.14 18.52
CA GLU A 121 3.59 -3.92 19.74
C GLU A 121 3.46 -3.07 21.02
N SER A 122 3.75 -1.76 20.96
CA SER A 122 3.74 -0.88 22.12
C SER A 122 2.35 -0.53 22.65
N HIS A 123 1.31 -0.61 21.82
CA HIS A 123 -0.05 -0.17 22.20
C HIS A 123 -1.05 -1.31 22.42
N GLY A 124 -0.74 -2.53 21.98
CA GLY A 124 -1.59 -3.72 22.20
C GLY A 124 -2.95 -3.69 21.53
N LYS A 125 -3.15 -2.85 20.49
CA LYS A 125 -4.39 -2.76 19.71
C LYS A 125 -4.37 -3.71 18.52
N LEU A 126 -5.55 -3.96 17.92
CA LEU A 126 -5.71 -4.96 16.87
C LEU A 126 -5.12 -4.56 15.52
N ALA A 127 -5.08 -3.27 15.23
CA ALA A 127 -4.59 -2.79 13.94
C ALA A 127 -3.76 -1.51 14.07
N THR A 128 -2.73 -1.41 13.24
CA THR A 128 -1.99 -0.17 12.99
C THR A 128 -1.99 0.10 11.49
N LEU A 129 -2.33 1.31 11.10
CA LEU A 129 -2.08 1.82 9.75
C LEU A 129 -0.93 2.84 9.77
N THR A 130 -0.25 2.97 8.65
CA THR A 130 0.71 4.06 8.45
C THR A 130 -0.04 5.28 7.94
N ALA A 131 0.02 6.37 8.71
CA ALA A 131 -0.47 7.68 8.30
C ALA A 131 0.63 8.41 7.53
N VAL A 132 0.31 8.92 6.36
CA VAL A 132 1.23 9.67 5.50
C VAL A 132 0.62 11.00 5.09
N ARG A 133 1.46 11.94 4.65
CA ARG A 133 0.99 13.16 4.01
C ARG A 133 1.09 13.00 2.50
N PRO A 134 -0.02 13.20 1.74
CA PRO A 134 0.01 13.04 0.30
C PRO A 134 0.91 14.08 -0.35
N PRO A 135 1.54 13.75 -1.51
CA PRO A 135 2.20 14.76 -2.33
C PRO A 135 1.25 15.92 -2.65
N ALA A 136 1.77 17.14 -2.65
CA ALA A 136 0.97 18.31 -3.01
C ALA A 136 0.57 18.22 -4.50
N ARG A 137 -0.72 18.23 -4.78
CA ARG A 137 -1.26 18.16 -6.16
C ARG A 137 -1.64 19.51 -6.74
N PHE A 138 -1.84 20.51 -5.87
CA PHE A 138 -2.35 21.82 -6.24
C PHE A 138 -1.62 22.92 -5.47
N GLY A 139 -1.45 24.10 -6.11
CA GLY A 139 -1.07 25.30 -5.42
C GLY A 139 -2.11 25.71 -4.37
N TYR A 140 -1.70 26.42 -3.34
CA TYR A 140 -2.60 26.95 -2.33
C TYR A 140 -2.68 28.47 -2.40
N LEU A 141 -3.80 28.98 -1.94
CA LEU A 141 -4.08 30.42 -1.87
C LEU A 141 -4.46 30.77 -0.41
N ASP A 142 -3.76 31.75 0.17
CA ASP A 142 -4.31 32.46 1.31
C ASP A 142 -5.08 33.67 0.81
N MET A 143 -6.32 33.81 1.26
CA MET A 143 -7.19 34.91 0.84
C MET A 143 -7.71 35.68 2.03
N LYS A 144 -7.75 37.01 1.90
CA LYS A 144 -8.41 37.92 2.85
C LYS A 144 -9.33 38.86 2.09
N ASN A 145 -10.62 38.83 2.41
CA ASN A 145 -11.64 39.64 1.76
C ASN A 145 -11.62 39.57 0.21
N GLY A 146 -11.38 38.37 -0.34
CA GLY A 146 -11.29 38.15 -1.79
C GLY A 146 -9.94 38.49 -2.42
N GLN A 147 -9.02 39.08 -1.68
CA GLN A 147 -7.66 39.34 -2.14
C GLN A 147 -6.77 38.14 -1.83
N VAL A 148 -6.02 37.63 -2.83
CA VAL A 148 -4.96 36.66 -2.64
C VAL A 148 -3.79 37.36 -1.96
N ILE A 149 -3.47 36.94 -0.73
CA ILE A 149 -2.35 37.51 0.06
C ILE A 149 -1.12 36.61 0.02
N HIS A 150 -1.30 35.33 -0.31
CA HIS A 150 -0.21 34.41 -0.59
C HIS A 150 -0.64 33.42 -1.67
N PHE A 151 0.29 33.12 -2.60
CA PHE A 151 0.15 32.08 -3.61
C PHE A 151 1.43 31.25 -3.60
N GLY A 152 1.30 29.95 -3.46
CA GLY A 152 2.46 29.07 -3.43
C GLY A 152 2.08 27.62 -3.68
N GLU A 153 3.07 26.78 -3.79
CA GLU A 153 2.85 25.33 -3.73
C GLU A 153 2.65 24.92 -2.28
N LYS A 154 1.66 24.05 -2.04
CA LYS A 154 1.41 23.48 -0.72
C LYS A 154 2.64 22.68 -0.28
N ASN A 155 3.17 23.00 0.90
CA ASN A 155 4.09 22.09 1.53
C ASN A 155 3.33 20.80 1.91
N GLN A 156 3.98 19.65 1.75
CA GLN A 156 3.42 18.36 2.16
C GLN A 156 2.98 18.36 3.64
N SER A 157 3.63 19.17 4.48
CA SER A 157 3.27 19.39 5.89
C SER A 157 1.89 20.00 6.12
N ASP A 158 1.33 20.72 5.15
CA ASP A 158 0.03 21.39 5.28
C ASP A 158 -1.14 20.49 4.85
N ALA A 159 -0.85 19.37 4.23
CA ALA A 159 -1.83 18.35 3.93
C ALA A 159 -2.23 17.57 5.19
N GLY A 160 -3.51 17.21 5.32
CA GLY A 160 -3.97 16.29 6.37
C GLY A 160 -3.32 14.91 6.23
N TRP A 161 -3.36 14.12 7.31
CA TRP A 161 -2.94 12.74 7.28
C TRP A 161 -3.93 11.88 6.49
N ILE A 162 -3.40 10.97 5.68
CA ILE A 162 -4.18 9.98 4.95
C ILE A 162 -3.65 8.57 5.23
N ASN A 163 -4.45 7.56 4.90
CA ASN A 163 -4.02 6.15 4.94
C ASN A 163 -2.95 5.90 3.87
N GLY A 164 -1.74 5.59 4.30
CA GLY A 164 -0.59 5.29 3.43
C GLY A 164 -0.56 3.86 2.91
N GLY A 165 -1.50 3.01 3.35
CA GLY A 165 -1.65 1.65 2.81
C GLY A 165 -0.66 0.62 3.35
N TYR A 166 0.03 0.89 4.45
CA TYR A 166 0.89 -0.07 5.15
C TYR A 166 0.28 -0.38 6.51
N PHE A 167 0.05 -1.66 6.80
CA PHE A 167 -0.68 -2.11 7.98
C PHE A 167 0.06 -3.19 8.75
N VAL A 168 -0.17 -3.22 10.06
CA VAL A 168 0.06 -4.39 10.92
C VAL A 168 -1.30 -4.82 11.47
N LEU A 169 -1.67 -6.07 11.27
CA LEU A 169 -3.00 -6.58 11.58
C LEU A 169 -2.88 -7.83 12.46
N GLU A 170 -3.49 -7.77 13.65
CA GLU A 170 -3.64 -8.92 14.52
C GLU A 170 -4.69 -9.91 13.97
N PRO A 171 -4.59 -11.21 14.26
CA PRO A 171 -5.49 -12.23 13.71
C PRO A 171 -6.99 -11.91 13.89
N LYS A 172 -7.36 -11.27 15.01
CA LYS A 172 -8.73 -10.89 15.33
C LYS A 172 -9.34 -9.88 14.35
N VAL A 173 -8.52 -9.15 13.56
CA VAL A 173 -9.00 -8.20 12.54
C VAL A 173 -9.86 -8.90 11.48
N SER A 174 -9.62 -10.20 11.19
CA SER A 174 -10.47 -10.98 10.27
C SER A 174 -11.94 -10.96 10.66
N SER A 175 -12.28 -10.93 11.96
CA SER A 175 -13.66 -10.88 12.44
C SER A 175 -14.36 -9.53 12.21
N TYR A 176 -13.61 -8.46 11.93
CA TYR A 176 -14.15 -7.14 11.60
C TYR A 176 -14.50 -6.99 10.11
N ILE A 177 -14.14 -7.96 9.26
CA ILE A 177 -14.46 -7.98 7.84
C ILE A 177 -15.68 -8.90 7.65
N HIS A 178 -16.84 -8.31 7.41
CA HIS A 178 -18.12 -9.04 7.43
C HIS A 178 -18.49 -9.65 6.08
N ALA A 179 -17.99 -9.09 4.97
CA ALA A 179 -18.28 -9.60 3.63
C ALA A 179 -17.04 -9.47 2.69
N ILE A 180 -16.94 -10.38 1.74
CA ILE A 180 -15.87 -10.34 0.73
C ILE A 180 -16.00 -9.15 -0.23
N SER A 181 -17.20 -8.62 -0.42
CA SER A 181 -17.50 -7.43 -1.21
C SER A 181 -17.31 -6.12 -0.45
N GLU A 182 -16.78 -6.18 0.78
CA GLU A 182 -16.58 -5.00 1.62
C GLU A 182 -15.18 -4.43 1.42
N PRO A 183 -15.05 -3.14 1.03
CA PRO A 183 -13.76 -2.45 1.10
C PRO A 183 -13.30 -2.32 2.56
N PHE A 184 -12.02 -2.55 2.81
CA PHE A 184 -11.42 -2.47 4.14
C PHE A 184 -11.60 -1.09 4.77
N GLU A 185 -11.50 -0.04 3.92
CA GLU A 185 -11.50 1.37 4.25
C GLU A 185 -12.86 1.89 4.76
N ILE A 186 -13.96 1.34 4.25
CA ILE A 186 -15.32 1.76 4.64
C ILE A 186 -16.04 0.73 5.51
N GLY A 187 -15.46 -0.43 5.68
CA GLY A 187 -16.00 -1.52 6.50
C GLY A 187 -15.22 -1.72 7.80
N ALA A 188 -14.14 -2.49 7.75
CA ALA A 188 -13.41 -2.91 8.95
C ALA A 188 -12.67 -1.75 9.65
N LEU A 189 -12.02 -0.83 8.90
CA LEU A 189 -11.30 0.28 9.53
C LEU A 189 -12.21 1.18 10.40
N PRO A 190 -13.41 1.62 9.94
CA PRO A 190 -14.34 2.35 10.79
C PRO A 190 -14.80 1.57 12.03
N ARG A 191 -15.03 0.25 11.92
CA ARG A 191 -15.41 -0.58 13.09
C ARG A 191 -14.28 -0.65 14.12
N LEU A 192 -13.05 -0.89 13.67
CA LEU A 192 -11.86 -0.86 14.52
C LEU A 192 -11.66 0.51 15.19
N THR A 193 -11.94 1.60 14.46
CA THR A 193 -11.87 2.98 14.99
C THR A 193 -12.90 3.18 16.09
N ASN A 194 -14.16 2.79 15.87
CA ASN A 194 -15.25 2.94 16.83
C ASN A 194 -14.99 2.16 18.14
N GLU A 195 -14.27 1.05 18.06
CA GLU A 195 -13.88 0.24 19.21
C GLU A 195 -12.52 0.65 19.79
N SER A 196 -11.89 1.72 19.27
CA SER A 196 -10.56 2.19 19.68
C SER A 196 -9.47 1.12 19.52
N GLU A 197 -9.59 0.28 18.48
CA GLU A 197 -8.66 -0.80 18.15
C GLU A 197 -7.77 -0.49 16.93
N LEU A 198 -7.87 0.72 16.38
CA LEU A 198 -7.03 1.22 15.28
C LEU A 198 -6.10 2.33 15.76
N MET A 199 -4.80 2.15 15.49
CA MET A 199 -3.78 3.17 15.75
C MET A 199 -3.12 3.62 14.45
N ALA A 200 -2.58 4.86 14.43
CA ALA A 200 -1.89 5.42 13.31
C ALA A 200 -0.41 5.63 13.63
N TYR A 201 0.47 5.02 12.83
CA TYR A 201 1.91 5.28 12.83
C TYR A 201 2.20 6.43 11.85
N GLU A 202 2.65 7.56 12.36
CA GLU A 202 2.96 8.74 11.55
C GLU A 202 4.28 8.53 10.79
N HIS A 203 4.22 8.65 9.45
CA HIS A 203 5.37 8.60 8.58
C HIS A 203 5.50 9.92 7.82
N SER A 204 6.57 10.63 8.04
CA SER A 204 6.89 11.93 7.42
C SER A 204 7.92 11.82 6.29
N GLY A 205 8.36 10.61 5.94
CA GLY A 205 9.27 10.36 4.85
C GLY A 205 8.60 10.31 3.47
N PHE A 206 9.30 9.76 2.50
CA PHE A 206 8.78 9.62 1.14
C PHE A 206 7.60 8.64 1.08
N TRP A 207 6.54 9.04 0.44
CA TRP A 207 5.42 8.19 0.07
C TRP A 207 4.74 8.74 -1.20
N GLN A 208 4.48 7.85 -2.18
CA GLN A 208 3.81 8.21 -3.43
C GLN A 208 2.98 7.05 -3.96
N PRO A 209 1.70 7.28 -4.32
CA PRO A 209 0.90 6.32 -5.06
C PRO A 209 1.26 6.35 -6.55
N MET A 210 0.88 5.30 -7.28
CA MET A 210 0.94 5.26 -8.75
C MET A 210 -0.49 5.17 -9.30
N ASP A 211 -1.31 6.20 -9.12
CA ASP A 211 -2.70 6.21 -9.55
C ASP A 211 -2.92 6.78 -10.96
N THR A 212 -1.98 7.56 -11.46
CA THR A 212 -2.05 8.26 -12.73
C THR A 212 -0.76 8.07 -13.54
N LEU A 213 -0.81 8.30 -14.85
CA LEU A 213 0.39 8.30 -15.72
C LEU A 213 1.44 9.31 -15.25
N ARG A 214 1.01 10.47 -14.75
CA ARG A 214 1.92 11.47 -14.19
C ARG A 214 2.70 10.88 -13.00
N GLU A 215 2.01 10.28 -12.04
CA GLU A 215 2.65 9.68 -10.88
C GLU A 215 3.59 8.52 -11.26
N LYS A 216 3.24 7.75 -12.31
CA LYS A 216 4.14 6.75 -12.88
C LYS A 216 5.42 7.39 -13.40
N HIS A 217 5.32 8.44 -14.22
CA HIS A 217 6.49 9.15 -14.75
C HIS A 217 7.36 9.75 -13.64
N ASP A 218 6.73 10.38 -12.63
CA ASP A 218 7.46 10.92 -11.47
C ASP A 218 8.26 9.81 -10.76
N LEU A 219 7.68 8.62 -10.57
CA LEU A 219 8.37 7.48 -9.98
C LEU A 219 9.49 6.94 -10.88
N GLU A 220 9.29 6.90 -12.19
CA GLU A 220 10.34 6.49 -13.16
C GLU A 220 11.54 7.45 -13.13
N GLU A 221 11.29 8.76 -13.07
CA GLU A 221 12.37 9.77 -12.96
C GLU A 221 13.18 9.56 -11.68
N LEU A 222 12.50 9.39 -10.54
CA LEU A 222 13.15 9.09 -9.25
C LEU A 222 13.94 7.76 -9.28
N ALA A 223 13.45 6.75 -9.98
CA ALA A 223 14.15 5.47 -10.13
C ALA A 223 15.46 5.61 -10.89
N ARG A 224 15.47 6.40 -11.98
CA ARG A 224 16.64 6.63 -12.84
C ARG A 224 17.78 7.37 -12.14
N GLU A 225 17.52 8.06 -11.04
CA GLU A 225 18.58 8.70 -10.23
C GLU A 225 19.53 7.68 -9.55
N GLY A 226 19.23 6.37 -9.63
CA GLY A 226 20.08 5.29 -9.13
C GLY A 226 20.01 5.06 -7.63
N ASN A 227 19.40 5.94 -6.85
CA ASN A 227 19.12 5.78 -5.42
C ASN A 227 17.73 6.35 -5.10
N PRO A 228 16.67 5.62 -5.45
CA PRO A 228 15.32 6.13 -5.34
C PRO A 228 14.92 6.39 -3.88
N PRO A 229 14.10 7.42 -3.62
CA PRO A 229 13.73 7.84 -2.26
C PRO A 229 13.14 6.73 -1.40
N TRP A 230 12.39 5.81 -1.99
CA TRP A 230 11.75 4.69 -1.25
C TRP A 230 12.73 3.60 -0.77
N LEU A 231 14.01 3.68 -1.15
CA LEU A 231 15.06 2.79 -0.63
C LEU A 231 16.01 3.49 0.34
N ARG A 232 15.79 4.79 0.61
CA ARG A 232 16.63 5.55 1.54
C ARG A 232 16.09 5.40 2.97
N GLU A 233 16.97 5.21 3.93
CA GLU A 233 16.66 5.23 5.37
C GLU A 233 15.63 4.17 5.86
N ILE A 234 15.51 3.05 5.16
CA ILE A 234 14.62 1.93 5.53
C ILE A 234 15.29 0.91 6.44
#